data_546979f73b206ae8fa8fc726575a6089
#
_entry.id   546979f73b206ae8fa8fc726575a6089
#
_cell.length_a   1.000
_cell.length_b   1.000
_cell.length_c   1.000
_cell.angle_alpha   90.00
_cell.angle_beta   90.00
_cell.angle_gamma   90.00
#
_symmetry.space_group_name_H-M   'P 1'
#
loop_
_entity.id
_entity.type
_entity.pdbx_description
1 polymer ?
#
loop_
_entity_poly.entity_id
_entity_poly.type
_entity_poly.pdbx_seq_one_letter_code
_entity_poly.pdbx_strand_id
1 'polypeptide(L)'
;MNFFDFFAPADELPLERPVPVGGGMCSIFRTIGCVGDSLASGEFEVRLPAAPEGSDPAVLAVHGQTVYLDMFEHSWGQHLARMAGCKVYNFSRGGMTASEYCQTFGEANGFWNADKACQAYIVGLGVNDVINARQPMGSMADVCDDWHRNANTFAGWYGQLLARLREIQPDAVLFLITMPQADEWNRSGVREIVEAHRALMYEMAAHFGNAYVLDLYRYAPVHDKAYTDAFYMGGHLSPVGYRIAAEQIVSYIDYIVRHEPA
;
A
#
# COMPACT_ATOMS: atom_id res chain seq x y z
N MET A 1 33.31 -13.83 13.10
CA MET A 1 32.01 -13.22 12.79
C MET A 1 32.18 -12.57 11.44
N ASN A 2 31.45 -13.04 10.42
CA ASN A 2 31.51 -12.46 9.09
C ASN A 2 30.80 -11.09 9.13
N PHE A 3 31.30 -10.09 8.36
CA PHE A 3 30.66 -8.77 8.29
C PHE A 3 29.16 -8.86 7.89
N PHE A 4 28.84 -9.81 7.05
CA PHE A 4 27.46 -10.07 6.63
C PHE A 4 26.57 -10.67 7.74
N ASP A 5 27.11 -11.41 8.69
CA ASP A 5 26.36 -11.96 9.83
C ASP A 5 25.89 -10.85 10.78
N PHE A 6 26.51 -9.68 10.72
CA PHE A 6 26.12 -8.51 11.51
C PHE A 6 24.84 -7.88 10.98
N PHE A 7 24.62 -7.91 9.67
CA PHE A 7 23.49 -7.24 9.03
C PHE A 7 22.26 -8.12 8.87
N ALA A 8 22.41 -9.41 8.65
CA ALA A 8 21.33 -10.30 8.28
C ALA A 8 21.52 -11.70 8.89
N PRO A 9 21.04 -11.96 10.11
CA PRO A 9 20.94 -13.32 10.61
C PRO A 9 20.10 -14.19 9.65
N ALA A 10 20.61 -15.36 9.31
CA ALA A 10 20.00 -16.22 8.29
C ALA A 10 18.60 -16.74 8.64
N ASP A 11 18.26 -16.75 9.92
CA ASP A 11 16.98 -17.23 10.46
C ASP A 11 16.02 -16.11 10.86
N GLU A 12 16.40 -14.83 10.60
CA GLU A 12 15.52 -13.69 10.90
C GLU A 12 14.27 -13.72 10.02
N LEU A 13 13.10 -13.54 10.64
CA LEU A 13 11.84 -13.38 9.94
C LEU A 13 11.50 -11.90 9.71
N PRO A 14 10.79 -11.57 8.63
CA PRO A 14 10.25 -10.23 8.44
C PRO A 14 9.44 -9.77 9.66
N LEU A 15 9.66 -8.54 10.09
CA LEU A 15 9.05 -7.90 11.27
C LEU A 15 9.40 -8.53 12.63
N GLU A 16 10.30 -9.49 12.68
CA GLU A 16 10.83 -10.02 13.95
C GLU A 16 11.67 -8.97 14.69
N ARG A 17 12.34 -8.14 13.93
CA ARG A 17 13.19 -7.06 14.47
C ARG A 17 12.79 -5.70 13.87
N PRO A 18 11.77 -5.04 14.43
CA PRO A 18 11.36 -3.70 13.97
C PRO A 18 12.50 -2.70 14.07
N VAL A 19 12.61 -1.83 13.06
CA VAL A 19 13.59 -0.74 13.07
C VAL A 19 13.12 0.37 14.00
N PRO A 20 13.75 0.57 15.17
CA PRO A 20 13.22 1.48 16.17
C PRO A 20 13.43 2.96 15.82
N VAL A 21 14.47 3.27 15.07
CA VAL A 21 14.87 4.67 14.75
C VAL A 21 15.59 4.72 13.39
N GLY A 22 15.39 5.81 12.65
CA GLY A 22 16.23 6.17 11.51
C GLY A 22 16.00 5.43 10.21
N GLY A 23 14.90 4.69 10.09
CA GLY A 23 14.47 4.07 8.83
C GLY A 23 15.34 2.91 8.31
N GLY A 24 16.38 2.50 9.02
CA GLY A 24 17.27 1.41 8.64
C GLY A 24 17.79 1.51 7.20
N MET A 25 17.88 0.38 6.51
CA MET A 25 18.31 0.31 5.11
C MET A 25 17.28 0.91 4.12
N CYS A 26 16.06 1.19 4.56
CA CYS A 26 15.10 1.93 3.73
C CYS A 26 15.65 3.32 3.32
N SER A 27 16.58 3.88 4.09
CA SER A 27 17.24 5.17 3.83
C SER A 27 18.13 5.20 2.58
N ILE A 28 18.41 4.05 1.95
CA ILE A 28 19.13 4.02 0.65
C ILE A 28 18.32 4.67 -0.48
N PHE A 29 16.98 4.63 -0.37
CA PHE A 29 16.10 5.25 -1.35
C PHE A 29 15.95 6.74 -1.08
N ARG A 30 16.26 7.57 -2.08
CA ARG A 30 16.11 9.03 -2.02
C ARG A 30 14.69 9.46 -2.36
N THR A 31 14.03 8.71 -3.25
CA THR A 31 12.68 8.98 -3.72
C THR A 31 11.86 7.69 -3.74
N ILE A 32 10.68 7.74 -3.15
CA ILE A 32 9.73 6.62 -3.11
C ILE A 32 8.36 7.12 -3.57
N GLY A 33 7.70 6.39 -4.46
CA GLY A 33 6.31 6.63 -4.87
C GLY A 33 5.37 5.71 -4.10
N CYS A 34 4.39 6.28 -3.38
CA CYS A 34 3.31 5.52 -2.77
C CYS A 34 2.13 5.46 -3.73
N VAL A 35 1.89 4.29 -4.30
CA VAL A 35 0.77 4.01 -5.22
C VAL A 35 -0.26 3.17 -4.47
N GLY A 36 -1.47 3.70 -4.31
CA GLY A 36 -2.46 2.97 -3.54
C GLY A 36 -3.81 3.69 -3.44
N ASP A 37 -4.59 3.22 -2.50
CA ASP A 37 -5.92 3.70 -2.18
C ASP A 37 -5.94 4.62 -0.95
N SER A 38 -7.07 4.64 -0.23
CA SER A 38 -7.28 5.45 0.97
C SER A 38 -6.25 5.21 2.08
N LEU A 39 -5.78 3.96 2.25
CA LEU A 39 -4.76 3.65 3.26
C LEU A 39 -3.38 4.20 2.89
N ALA A 40 -3.11 4.41 1.61
CA ALA A 40 -1.86 5.01 1.15
C ALA A 40 -1.94 6.53 1.05
N SER A 41 -3.10 7.10 0.72
CA SER A 41 -3.32 8.56 0.67
C SER A 41 -3.38 9.21 2.06
N GLY A 42 -3.55 8.42 3.12
CA GLY A 42 -3.72 8.94 4.49
C GLY A 42 -5.13 9.43 4.76
N GLU A 43 -6.13 8.70 4.26
CA GLU A 43 -7.53 9.06 4.45
C GLU A 43 -7.97 8.79 5.90
N PHE A 44 -8.66 9.76 6.48
CA PHE A 44 -9.33 9.65 7.77
C PHE A 44 -10.82 9.61 7.57
N GLU A 45 -11.47 8.71 8.29
CA GLU A 45 -12.92 8.66 8.41
C GLU A 45 -13.35 9.39 9.68
N VAL A 46 -14.03 10.50 9.52
CA VAL A 46 -14.46 11.35 10.64
C VAL A 46 -15.98 11.44 10.64
N ARG A 47 -16.60 11.04 11.73
CA ARG A 47 -18.02 11.28 11.93
C ARG A 47 -18.21 12.64 12.59
N LEU A 48 -18.81 13.55 11.88
CA LEU A 48 -19.13 14.86 12.44
C LEU A 48 -20.23 14.74 13.52
N PRO A 49 -20.12 15.48 14.64
CA PRO A 49 -21.15 15.47 15.67
C PRO A 49 -22.48 15.95 15.10
N ALA A 50 -23.60 15.58 15.74
CA ALA A 50 -24.89 16.13 15.37
C ALA A 50 -24.90 17.64 15.51
N ALA A 51 -25.59 18.33 14.60
CA ALA A 51 -25.74 19.78 14.69
C ALA A 51 -26.55 20.16 15.94
N PRO A 52 -26.24 21.28 16.61
CA PRO A 52 -27.07 21.83 17.68
C PRO A 52 -28.50 22.09 17.16
N GLU A 53 -29.46 21.99 18.07
CA GLU A 53 -30.85 22.31 17.75
C GLU A 53 -30.97 23.76 17.26
N GLY A 54 -31.71 24.00 16.17
CA GLY A 54 -31.86 25.34 15.58
C GLY A 54 -30.73 25.77 14.65
N SER A 55 -29.80 24.88 14.28
CA SER A 55 -28.74 25.19 13.33
C SER A 55 -29.26 25.52 11.93
N ASP A 56 -28.50 26.33 11.20
CA ASP A 56 -28.75 26.64 9.78
C ASP A 56 -28.85 25.35 8.93
N PRO A 57 -29.73 25.30 7.93
CA PRO A 57 -29.83 24.14 7.02
C PRO A 57 -28.52 23.72 6.37
N ALA A 58 -27.61 24.64 6.07
CA ALA A 58 -26.28 24.32 5.54
C ALA A 58 -25.39 23.60 6.56
N VAL A 59 -25.54 23.92 7.85
CA VAL A 59 -24.85 23.25 8.96
C VAL A 59 -25.47 21.85 9.17
N LEU A 60 -26.78 21.73 9.12
CA LEU A 60 -27.49 20.46 9.23
C LEU A 60 -27.10 19.46 8.12
N ALA A 61 -26.80 19.99 6.92
CA ALA A 61 -26.45 19.17 5.77
C ALA A 61 -25.14 18.36 5.94
N VAL A 62 -24.23 18.83 6.78
CA VAL A 62 -22.91 18.17 6.98
C VAL A 62 -22.79 17.48 8.34
N HIS A 63 -23.50 17.96 9.35
CA HIS A 63 -23.45 17.38 10.69
C HIS A 63 -24.13 15.99 10.75
N GLY A 64 -23.56 15.11 11.54
CA GLY A 64 -24.03 13.73 11.67
C GLY A 64 -23.61 12.83 10.52
N GLN A 65 -22.96 13.36 9.49
CA GLN A 65 -22.42 12.58 8.37
C GLN A 65 -21.01 12.09 8.65
N THR A 66 -20.64 11.02 7.97
CA THR A 66 -19.24 10.59 7.87
C THR A 66 -18.59 11.33 6.71
N VAL A 67 -17.46 11.95 6.97
CA VAL A 67 -16.61 12.59 5.96
C VAL A 67 -15.27 11.87 5.85
N TYR A 68 -14.73 11.86 4.65
CA TYR A 68 -13.45 11.24 4.32
C TYR A 68 -12.48 12.34 3.93
N LEU A 69 -11.32 12.36 4.58
CA LEU A 69 -10.32 13.41 4.42
C LEU A 69 -8.97 12.79 4.10
N ASP A 70 -8.50 12.96 2.87
CA ASP A 70 -7.14 12.60 2.48
C ASP A 70 -6.13 13.58 3.11
N MET A 71 -5.34 13.09 4.06
CA MET A 71 -4.33 13.87 4.77
C MET A 71 -2.96 13.19 4.65
N PHE A 72 -2.37 13.26 3.47
CA PHE A 72 -1.12 12.57 3.16
C PHE A 72 0.01 12.87 4.16
N GLU A 73 0.01 14.02 4.78
CA GLU A 73 0.97 14.43 5.80
C GLU A 73 1.00 13.48 7.02
N HIS A 74 -0.10 12.77 7.26
CA HIS A 74 -0.26 11.79 8.32
C HIS A 74 -0.28 10.34 7.81
N SER A 75 -0.11 10.13 6.50
CA SER A 75 -0.05 8.79 5.90
C SER A 75 1.19 8.02 6.37
N TRP A 76 1.13 6.69 6.24
CA TRP A 76 2.31 5.86 6.46
C TRP A 76 3.48 6.27 5.56
N GLY A 77 3.21 6.73 4.33
CA GLY A 77 4.23 7.21 3.40
C GLY A 77 4.99 8.41 3.94
N GLN A 78 4.32 9.38 4.56
CA GLN A 78 4.99 10.54 5.16
C GLN A 78 5.69 10.20 6.49
N HIS A 79 5.19 9.25 7.27
CA HIS A 79 5.93 8.73 8.41
C HIS A 79 7.21 8.04 7.96
N LEU A 80 7.15 7.20 6.91
CA LEU A 80 8.31 6.58 6.29
C LEU A 80 9.33 7.63 5.82
N ALA A 81 8.86 8.69 5.12
CA ALA A 81 9.73 9.78 4.67
C ALA A 81 10.52 10.43 5.82
N ARG A 82 9.85 10.68 6.96
CA ARG A 82 10.51 11.24 8.15
C ARG A 82 11.49 10.28 8.80
N MET A 83 11.15 8.98 8.83
CA MET A 83 12.01 7.94 9.41
C MET A 83 13.25 7.67 8.56
N ALA A 84 13.09 7.53 7.25
CA ALA A 84 14.15 7.19 6.31
C ALA A 84 14.93 8.41 5.78
N GLY A 85 14.45 9.62 6.00
CA GLY A 85 15.09 10.84 5.47
C GLY A 85 15.01 10.93 3.94
N CYS A 86 13.95 10.38 3.33
CA CYS A 86 13.73 10.38 1.88
C CYS A 86 12.55 11.26 1.48
N LYS A 87 12.40 11.50 0.18
CA LYS A 87 11.21 12.14 -0.38
C LYS A 87 10.20 11.08 -0.79
N VAL A 88 8.98 11.17 -0.26
CA VAL A 88 7.88 10.29 -0.64
C VAL A 88 6.82 11.09 -1.40
N TYR A 89 6.44 10.57 -2.55
CA TYR A 89 5.37 11.14 -3.37
C TYR A 89 4.07 10.41 -3.13
N ASN A 90 2.99 11.19 -3.00
CA ASN A 90 1.65 10.62 -2.99
C ASN A 90 1.15 10.39 -4.42
N PHE A 91 1.07 9.14 -4.80
CA PHE A 91 0.43 8.68 -6.04
C PHE A 91 -0.84 7.87 -5.71
N SER A 92 -1.54 8.25 -4.64
CA SER A 92 -2.67 7.52 -4.07
C SER A 92 -3.89 8.42 -3.91
N ARG A 93 -5.06 7.81 -3.83
CA ARG A 93 -6.33 8.50 -3.54
C ARG A 93 -7.33 7.53 -2.92
N GLY A 94 -8.20 8.01 -2.05
CA GLY A 94 -9.31 7.24 -1.49
C GLY A 94 -10.16 6.54 -2.56
N GLY A 95 -10.56 5.30 -2.29
CA GLY A 95 -11.37 4.48 -3.19
C GLY A 95 -10.69 3.96 -4.46
N MET A 96 -9.39 4.22 -4.67
CA MET A 96 -8.67 3.89 -5.90
C MET A 96 -8.67 2.39 -6.19
N THR A 97 -8.88 2.06 -7.47
CA THR A 97 -8.70 0.73 -8.06
C THR A 97 -7.55 0.74 -9.06
N ALA A 98 -6.94 -0.42 -9.33
CA ALA A 98 -5.88 -0.53 -10.33
C ALA A 98 -6.39 -0.15 -11.74
N SER A 99 -7.64 -0.50 -12.06
CA SER A 99 -8.25 -0.15 -13.35
C SER A 99 -8.42 1.36 -13.51
N GLU A 100 -8.98 2.06 -12.52
CA GLU A 100 -9.14 3.51 -12.57
C GLU A 100 -7.78 4.23 -12.57
N TYR A 101 -6.82 3.70 -11.82
CA TYR A 101 -5.46 4.23 -11.83
C TYR A 101 -4.86 4.25 -13.23
N CYS A 102 -4.95 3.13 -13.94
CA CYS A 102 -4.40 2.99 -15.29
C CYS A 102 -5.17 3.76 -16.36
N GLN A 103 -6.50 3.81 -16.25
CA GLN A 103 -7.36 4.39 -17.29
C GLN A 103 -7.42 5.92 -17.23
N THR A 104 -7.37 6.50 -16.04
CA THR A 104 -7.62 7.93 -15.87
C THR A 104 -6.72 8.62 -14.88
N PHE A 105 -6.62 8.10 -13.64
CA PHE A 105 -6.02 8.82 -12.53
C PHE A 105 -4.52 9.07 -12.70
N GLY A 106 -3.77 8.08 -13.14
CA GLY A 106 -2.33 8.20 -13.36
C GLY A 106 -1.99 9.25 -14.42
N GLU A 107 -2.74 9.26 -15.52
CA GLU A 107 -2.56 10.23 -16.62
C GLU A 107 -2.96 11.64 -16.18
N ALA A 108 -4.15 11.80 -15.60
CA ALA A 108 -4.68 13.09 -15.15
C ALA A 108 -3.77 13.82 -14.16
N ASN A 109 -3.00 13.05 -13.36
CA ASN A 109 -2.05 13.59 -12.38
C ASN A 109 -0.60 13.59 -12.86
N GLY A 110 -0.34 13.17 -14.09
CA GLY A 110 1.00 13.11 -14.68
C GLY A 110 1.94 12.16 -13.96
N PHE A 111 1.42 11.07 -13.35
CA PHE A 111 2.26 10.12 -12.60
C PHE A 111 3.16 9.27 -13.50
N TRP A 112 2.87 9.28 -14.80
CA TRP A 112 3.69 8.62 -15.81
C TRP A 112 4.81 9.51 -16.38
N ASN A 113 4.96 10.73 -15.88
CA ASN A 113 6.00 11.64 -16.35
C ASN A 113 7.35 11.30 -15.74
N ALA A 114 8.41 11.41 -16.51
CA ALA A 114 9.78 11.08 -16.08
C ALA A 114 10.28 11.94 -14.89
N ASP A 115 9.77 13.14 -14.72
CA ASP A 115 10.10 14.02 -13.59
C ASP A 115 9.53 13.53 -12.25
N LYS A 116 8.61 12.55 -12.29
CA LYS A 116 8.03 11.86 -11.13
C LYS A 116 8.58 10.45 -10.93
N ALA A 117 9.60 10.06 -11.70
CA ALA A 117 10.25 8.78 -11.53
C ALA A 117 10.87 8.64 -10.13
N CYS A 118 10.66 7.49 -9.50
CA CYS A 118 11.16 7.18 -8.17
C CYS A 118 12.12 6.00 -8.19
N GLN A 119 13.08 5.98 -7.25
CA GLN A 119 13.99 4.84 -7.08
C GLN A 119 13.26 3.59 -6.60
N ALA A 120 12.18 3.78 -5.85
CA ALA A 120 11.33 2.69 -5.43
C ALA A 120 9.85 3.10 -5.51
N TYR A 121 8.99 2.11 -5.70
CA TYR A 121 7.55 2.27 -5.59
C TYR A 121 6.98 1.26 -4.61
N ILE A 122 6.11 1.72 -3.72
CA ILE A 122 5.35 0.87 -2.81
C ILE A 122 3.92 0.86 -3.33
N VAL A 123 3.44 -0.30 -3.75
CA VAL A 123 2.15 -0.46 -4.44
C VAL A 123 1.20 -1.28 -3.56
N GLY A 124 0.13 -0.64 -3.10
CA GLY A 124 -0.89 -1.24 -2.26
C GLY A 124 -2.29 -0.98 -2.81
N LEU A 125 -2.75 -1.81 -3.74
CA LEU A 125 -4.09 -1.81 -4.33
C LEU A 125 -4.69 -3.21 -4.24
N GLY A 126 -6.01 -3.30 -4.32
CA GLY A 126 -6.71 -4.57 -4.40
C GLY A 126 -8.01 -4.62 -3.60
N VAL A 127 -8.07 -4.04 -2.40
CA VAL A 127 -9.30 -4.06 -1.58
C VAL A 127 -10.49 -3.48 -2.35
N ASN A 128 -10.30 -2.32 -2.96
CA ASN A 128 -11.34 -1.66 -3.75
C ASN A 128 -11.66 -2.43 -5.03
N ASP A 129 -10.66 -3.06 -5.64
CA ASP A 129 -10.83 -3.86 -6.85
C ASP A 129 -11.65 -5.13 -6.59
N VAL A 130 -11.10 -6.04 -5.80
CA VAL A 130 -11.61 -7.41 -5.74
C VAL A 130 -12.63 -7.65 -4.64
N ILE A 131 -12.65 -6.81 -3.58
CA ILE A 131 -13.62 -6.93 -2.48
C ILE A 131 -14.79 -5.97 -2.69
N ASN A 132 -14.52 -4.66 -2.87
CA ASN A 132 -15.58 -3.65 -2.95
C ASN A 132 -16.25 -3.64 -4.34
N ALA A 133 -15.46 -3.51 -5.41
CA ALA A 133 -15.98 -3.50 -6.79
C ALA A 133 -16.25 -4.90 -7.35
N ARG A 134 -15.80 -5.97 -6.67
CA ARG A 134 -15.94 -7.37 -7.11
C ARG A 134 -15.39 -7.62 -8.51
N GLN A 135 -14.31 -6.91 -8.87
CA GLN A 135 -13.61 -7.16 -10.12
C GLN A 135 -13.03 -8.58 -10.10
N PRO A 136 -13.06 -9.33 -11.22
CA PRO A 136 -12.39 -10.61 -11.30
C PRO A 136 -10.91 -10.49 -10.94
N MET A 137 -10.41 -11.36 -10.06
CA MET A 137 -9.00 -11.38 -9.65
C MET A 137 -8.09 -11.54 -10.87
N GLY A 138 -8.40 -12.48 -11.75
CA GLY A 138 -7.52 -12.88 -12.85
C GLY A 138 -6.31 -13.67 -12.36
N SER A 139 -5.31 -13.77 -13.23
CA SER A 139 -4.07 -14.51 -12.98
C SER A 139 -2.94 -13.95 -13.83
N MET A 140 -1.73 -14.53 -13.74
CA MET A 140 -0.61 -14.14 -14.60
C MET A 140 -0.85 -14.40 -16.09
N ALA A 141 -1.82 -15.27 -16.45
CA ALA A 141 -2.24 -15.43 -17.85
C ALA A 141 -2.90 -14.19 -18.46
N ASP A 142 -3.37 -13.27 -17.60
CA ASP A 142 -3.98 -11.98 -18.00
C ASP A 142 -2.96 -10.85 -18.18
N VAL A 143 -1.68 -11.12 -17.87
CA VAL A 143 -0.55 -10.18 -17.97
C VAL A 143 0.30 -10.55 -19.18
N CYS A 144 0.44 -9.63 -20.11
CA CYS A 144 1.19 -9.81 -21.35
C CYS A 144 2.46 -8.93 -21.35
N ASP A 145 3.49 -9.32 -22.11
CA ASP A 145 4.68 -8.49 -22.32
C ASP A 145 4.32 -7.10 -22.90
N ASP A 146 3.34 -7.07 -23.80
CA ASP A 146 2.68 -5.83 -24.23
C ASP A 146 1.47 -5.58 -23.34
N TRP A 147 1.62 -4.71 -22.34
CA TRP A 147 0.60 -4.42 -21.36
C TRP A 147 -0.71 -3.85 -21.95
N HIS A 148 -0.70 -3.31 -23.18
CA HIS A 148 -1.92 -2.89 -23.88
C HIS A 148 -2.86 -4.07 -24.19
N ARG A 149 -2.34 -5.29 -24.10
CA ARG A 149 -3.09 -6.53 -24.35
C ARG A 149 -3.53 -7.23 -23.07
N ASN A 150 -3.23 -6.64 -21.91
CA ASN A 150 -3.65 -7.22 -20.64
C ASN A 150 -5.18 -7.33 -20.56
N ALA A 151 -5.65 -8.40 -19.91
CA ALA A 151 -7.08 -8.62 -19.73
C ALA A 151 -7.71 -7.65 -18.74
N ASN A 152 -9.03 -7.47 -18.84
CA ASN A 152 -9.80 -6.62 -17.92
C ASN A 152 -10.09 -7.35 -16.59
N THR A 153 -9.03 -7.66 -15.86
CA THR A 153 -9.05 -8.25 -14.52
C THR A 153 -8.15 -7.45 -13.59
N PHE A 154 -8.24 -7.67 -12.28
CA PHE A 154 -7.32 -7.03 -11.35
C PHE A 154 -5.86 -7.35 -11.71
N ALA A 155 -5.53 -8.61 -12.00
CA ALA A 155 -4.18 -9.00 -12.41
C ALA A 155 -3.71 -8.23 -13.67
N GLY A 156 -4.57 -8.10 -14.68
CA GLY A 156 -4.24 -7.36 -15.89
C GLY A 156 -3.97 -5.88 -15.64
N TRP A 157 -4.81 -5.20 -14.87
CA TRP A 157 -4.62 -3.78 -14.54
C TRP A 157 -3.43 -3.54 -13.62
N TYR A 158 -3.24 -4.41 -12.60
CA TYR A 158 -2.10 -4.31 -11.71
C TYR A 158 -0.78 -4.54 -12.47
N GLY A 159 -0.75 -5.53 -13.37
CA GLY A 159 0.38 -5.79 -14.25
C GLY A 159 0.66 -4.60 -15.19
N GLN A 160 -0.37 -3.97 -15.76
CA GLN A 160 -0.21 -2.74 -16.56
C GLN A 160 0.41 -1.60 -15.74
N LEU A 161 -0.06 -1.41 -14.49
CA LEU A 161 0.49 -0.40 -13.60
C LEU A 161 1.99 -0.63 -13.38
N LEU A 162 2.39 -1.86 -13.02
CA LEU A 162 3.79 -2.19 -12.77
C LEU A 162 4.65 -2.01 -14.04
N ALA A 163 4.15 -2.44 -15.21
CA ALA A 163 4.83 -2.25 -16.50
C ALA A 163 5.08 -0.77 -16.80
N ARG A 164 4.08 0.09 -16.61
CA ARG A 164 4.23 1.53 -16.81
C ARG A 164 5.21 2.18 -15.82
N LEU A 165 5.25 1.74 -14.57
CA LEU A 165 6.27 2.20 -13.62
C LEU A 165 7.68 1.81 -14.08
N ARG A 166 7.85 0.61 -14.64
CA ARG A 166 9.11 0.16 -15.24
C ARG A 166 9.51 0.94 -16.49
N GLU A 167 8.56 1.35 -17.32
CA GLU A 167 8.85 2.20 -18.49
C GLU A 167 9.43 3.56 -18.07
N ILE A 168 8.92 4.14 -16.96
CA ILE A 168 9.39 5.44 -16.46
C ILE A 168 10.76 5.30 -15.79
N GLN A 169 10.94 4.22 -15.01
CA GLN A 169 12.17 3.97 -14.26
C GLN A 169 12.48 2.46 -14.28
N PRO A 170 13.28 2.01 -15.27
CA PRO A 170 13.62 0.59 -15.44
C PRO A 170 14.28 -0.05 -14.21
N ASP A 171 15.10 0.71 -13.49
CA ASP A 171 15.85 0.22 -12.32
C ASP A 171 15.09 0.39 -10.99
N ALA A 172 13.85 0.88 -11.01
CA ALA A 172 13.09 1.06 -9.78
C ALA A 172 12.89 -0.26 -9.02
N VAL A 173 12.98 -0.22 -7.72
CA VAL A 173 12.56 -1.35 -6.87
C VAL A 173 11.05 -1.27 -6.65
N LEU A 174 10.35 -2.38 -6.85
CA LEU A 174 8.90 -2.46 -6.62
C LEU A 174 8.62 -3.23 -5.32
N PHE A 175 7.90 -2.62 -4.40
CA PHE A 175 7.42 -3.26 -3.19
C PHE A 175 5.90 -3.42 -3.28
N LEU A 176 5.43 -4.66 -3.31
CA LEU A 176 4.02 -5.00 -3.48
C LEU A 176 3.43 -5.39 -2.12
N ILE A 177 2.48 -4.61 -1.63
CA ILE A 177 1.87 -4.85 -0.30
C ILE A 177 0.73 -5.85 -0.43
N THR A 178 0.72 -6.88 0.42
CA THR A 178 -0.46 -7.75 0.59
C THR A 178 -1.45 -7.15 1.59
N MET A 179 -2.73 -7.49 1.44
CA MET A 179 -3.72 -7.19 2.48
C MET A 179 -3.33 -7.92 3.77
N PRO A 180 -3.36 -7.28 4.96
CA PRO A 180 -3.11 -7.94 6.22
C PRO A 180 -4.23 -8.93 6.55
N GLN A 181 -3.97 -9.87 7.48
CA GLN A 181 -5.07 -10.66 8.07
C GLN A 181 -5.96 -9.74 8.90
N ALA A 182 -7.27 -9.89 8.76
CA ALA A 182 -8.24 -9.12 9.53
C ALA A 182 -9.48 -9.97 9.84
N ASP A 183 -10.12 -9.69 10.98
CA ASP A 183 -11.36 -10.37 11.37
C ASP A 183 -12.49 -10.12 10.36
N GLU A 184 -12.48 -8.96 9.70
CA GLU A 184 -13.46 -8.63 8.67
C GLU A 184 -13.36 -9.54 7.43
N TRP A 185 -12.22 -10.17 7.18
CA TRP A 185 -12.02 -11.14 6.10
C TRP A 185 -12.60 -12.53 6.44
N ASN A 186 -12.98 -12.79 7.69
CA ASN A 186 -13.58 -14.06 8.11
C ASN A 186 -15.01 -14.28 7.59
N ARG A 187 -15.43 -13.49 6.60
CA ARG A 187 -16.68 -13.67 5.86
C ARG A 187 -16.50 -14.70 4.75
N SER A 188 -17.56 -15.47 4.48
CA SER A 188 -17.55 -16.50 3.42
C SER A 188 -17.08 -15.94 2.08
N GLY A 189 -16.05 -16.54 1.50
CA GLY A 189 -15.47 -16.18 0.20
C GLY A 189 -14.50 -15.00 0.21
N VAL A 190 -14.40 -14.22 1.27
CA VAL A 190 -13.49 -13.06 1.31
C VAL A 190 -12.07 -13.49 1.66
N ARG A 191 -11.91 -14.42 2.59
CA ARG A 191 -10.58 -14.96 2.94
C ARG A 191 -9.87 -15.54 1.73
N GLU A 192 -10.58 -16.33 0.92
CA GLU A 192 -10.04 -16.94 -0.28
C GLU A 192 -9.59 -15.88 -1.30
N ILE A 193 -10.31 -14.76 -1.41
CA ILE A 193 -9.91 -13.62 -2.25
C ILE A 193 -8.63 -12.99 -1.74
N VAL A 194 -8.50 -12.76 -0.43
CA VAL A 194 -7.31 -12.17 0.18
C VAL A 194 -6.08 -13.08 0.02
N GLU A 195 -6.27 -14.40 0.18
CA GLU A 195 -5.20 -15.39 -0.05
C GLU A 195 -4.81 -15.46 -1.53
N ALA A 196 -5.77 -15.40 -2.45
CA ALA A 196 -5.49 -15.34 -3.88
C ALA A 196 -4.76 -14.05 -4.26
N HIS A 197 -5.15 -12.89 -3.70
CA HIS A 197 -4.43 -11.63 -3.88
C HIS A 197 -2.97 -11.76 -3.40
N ARG A 198 -2.76 -12.33 -2.22
CA ARG A 198 -1.41 -12.58 -1.70
C ARG A 198 -0.57 -13.44 -2.65
N ALA A 199 -1.13 -14.56 -3.13
CA ALA A 199 -0.44 -15.45 -4.08
C ALA A 199 -0.07 -14.69 -5.36
N LEU A 200 -1.00 -13.91 -5.92
CA LEU A 200 -0.77 -13.10 -7.12
C LEU A 200 0.35 -12.08 -6.92
N MET A 201 0.51 -11.46 -5.74
CA MET A 201 1.61 -10.52 -5.49
C MET A 201 2.98 -11.20 -5.62
N TYR A 202 3.13 -12.44 -5.15
CA TYR A 202 4.37 -13.20 -5.35
C TYR A 202 4.63 -13.55 -6.81
N GLU A 203 3.60 -13.94 -7.56
CA GLU A 203 3.72 -14.22 -8.99
C GLU A 203 4.10 -12.94 -9.77
N MET A 204 3.49 -11.80 -9.44
CA MET A 204 3.83 -10.50 -10.00
C MET A 204 5.28 -10.11 -9.70
N ALA A 205 5.72 -10.25 -8.45
CA ALA A 205 7.09 -9.92 -8.07
C ALA A 205 8.10 -10.78 -8.84
N ALA A 206 7.84 -12.08 -8.98
CA ALA A 206 8.68 -12.98 -9.75
C ALA A 206 8.72 -12.62 -11.24
N HIS A 207 7.58 -12.22 -11.83
CA HIS A 207 7.48 -11.87 -13.26
C HIS A 207 8.24 -10.56 -13.57
N PHE A 208 8.04 -9.52 -12.76
CA PHE A 208 8.62 -8.20 -13.05
C PHE A 208 10.11 -8.09 -12.65
N GLY A 209 10.62 -8.95 -11.77
CA GLY A 209 11.99 -8.87 -11.24
C GLY A 209 12.28 -7.56 -10.51
N ASN A 210 13.34 -7.50 -9.73
CA ASN A 210 13.63 -6.36 -8.85
C ASN A 210 12.36 -5.85 -8.13
N ALA A 211 11.53 -6.80 -7.71
CA ALA A 211 10.23 -6.62 -7.11
C ALA A 211 10.07 -7.57 -5.92
N TYR A 212 9.57 -7.06 -4.81
CA TYR A 212 9.50 -7.76 -3.54
C TYR A 212 8.12 -7.63 -2.94
N VAL A 213 7.68 -8.66 -2.23
CA VAL A 213 6.37 -8.65 -1.57
C VAL A 213 6.54 -8.22 -0.11
N LEU A 214 5.85 -7.16 0.28
CA LEU A 214 5.64 -6.83 1.68
C LEU A 214 4.44 -7.66 2.17
N ASP A 215 4.72 -8.89 2.60
CA ASP A 215 3.69 -9.86 2.99
C ASP A 215 3.13 -9.57 4.39
N LEU A 216 2.34 -8.53 4.48
CA LEU A 216 1.67 -8.15 5.72
C LEU A 216 0.62 -9.19 6.16
N TYR A 217 0.08 -9.97 5.21
CA TYR A 217 -0.81 -11.09 5.55
C TYR A 217 -0.13 -12.09 6.49
N ARG A 218 1.15 -12.39 6.23
CA ARG A 218 1.88 -13.43 6.98
C ARG A 218 2.58 -12.88 8.22
N TYR A 219 3.13 -11.67 8.14
CA TYR A 219 4.10 -11.20 9.12
C TYR A 219 3.65 -9.99 9.93
N ALA A 220 2.59 -9.28 9.53
CA ALA A 220 2.01 -8.22 10.35
C ALA A 220 1.07 -8.81 11.42
N PRO A 221 0.77 -8.05 12.48
CA PRO A 221 -0.28 -8.40 13.41
C PRO A 221 -1.62 -8.60 12.71
N VAL A 222 -2.45 -9.50 13.23
CA VAL A 222 -3.82 -9.65 12.75
C VAL A 222 -4.63 -8.41 13.14
N HIS A 223 -5.35 -7.84 12.20
CA HIS A 223 -6.27 -6.75 12.46
C HIS A 223 -7.58 -7.29 13.06
N ASP A 224 -7.45 -7.82 14.27
CA ASP A 224 -8.57 -8.27 15.08
C ASP A 224 -9.29 -7.07 15.73
N LYS A 225 -10.29 -7.37 16.56
CA LYS A 225 -11.04 -6.32 17.26
C LYS A 225 -10.14 -5.44 18.15
N ALA A 226 -9.15 -6.00 18.82
CA ALA A 226 -8.25 -5.24 19.69
C ALA A 226 -7.36 -4.29 18.89
N TYR A 227 -6.85 -4.77 17.76
CA TYR A 227 -6.07 -3.95 16.82
C TYR A 227 -6.92 -2.83 16.22
N THR A 228 -8.12 -3.15 15.76
CA THR A 228 -9.01 -2.14 15.17
C THR A 228 -9.48 -1.10 16.17
N ASP A 229 -9.81 -1.48 17.39
CA ASP A 229 -10.17 -0.54 18.47
C ASP A 229 -9.00 0.41 18.82
N ALA A 230 -7.75 -0.04 18.70
CA ALA A 230 -6.58 0.75 19.06
C ALA A 230 -6.06 1.64 17.92
N PHE A 231 -6.16 1.17 16.66
CA PHE A 231 -5.42 1.75 15.54
C PHE A 231 -6.30 2.21 14.38
N TYR A 232 -7.62 2.03 14.45
CA TYR A 232 -8.55 2.48 13.43
C TYR A 232 -9.46 3.60 13.92
N MET A 233 -9.96 4.39 12.97
CA MET A 233 -11.05 5.36 13.12
C MET A 233 -12.07 5.04 12.03
N GLY A 234 -13.15 4.33 12.39
CA GLY A 234 -14.06 3.79 11.39
C GLY A 234 -13.39 2.71 10.53
N GLY A 235 -13.49 2.81 9.23
CA GLY A 235 -12.88 1.91 8.27
C GLY A 235 -11.41 2.22 7.92
N HIS A 236 -10.82 3.28 8.47
CA HIS A 236 -9.49 3.77 8.14
C HIS A 236 -8.57 3.82 9.35
N LEU A 237 -7.25 3.86 9.10
CA LEU A 237 -6.27 3.94 10.17
C LEU A 237 -6.35 5.27 10.93
N SER A 238 -6.20 5.21 12.23
CA SER A 238 -5.97 6.39 13.07
C SER A 238 -4.56 6.97 12.84
N PRO A 239 -4.25 8.18 13.33
CA PRO A 239 -2.88 8.72 13.24
C PRO A 239 -1.83 7.78 13.81
N VAL A 240 -2.14 7.06 14.90
CA VAL A 240 -1.26 6.06 15.49
C VAL A 240 -1.18 4.82 14.58
N GLY A 241 -2.29 4.40 14.00
CA GLY A 241 -2.34 3.29 13.04
C GLY A 241 -1.48 3.53 11.80
N TYR A 242 -1.52 4.73 11.23
CA TYR A 242 -0.64 5.11 10.13
C TYR A 242 0.84 5.08 10.49
N ARG A 243 1.17 5.48 11.71
CA ARG A 243 2.55 5.41 12.20
C ARG A 243 3.00 3.95 12.37
N ILE A 244 2.18 3.09 12.96
CA ILE A 244 2.47 1.65 13.11
C ILE A 244 2.64 0.99 11.73
N ALA A 245 1.77 1.29 10.76
CA ALA A 245 1.89 0.80 9.40
C ALA A 245 3.23 1.23 8.75
N ALA A 246 3.65 2.48 8.96
CA ALA A 246 4.95 2.96 8.48
C ALA A 246 6.12 2.20 9.10
N GLU A 247 6.09 1.95 10.41
CA GLU A 247 7.13 1.19 11.12
C GLU A 247 7.23 -0.25 10.59
N GLN A 248 6.09 -0.89 10.30
CA GLN A 248 6.05 -2.22 9.69
C GLN A 248 6.64 -2.21 8.27
N ILE A 249 6.22 -1.29 7.42
CA ILE A 249 6.70 -1.17 6.04
C ILE A 249 8.21 -0.90 6.01
N VAL A 250 8.69 0.06 6.80
CA VAL A 250 10.12 0.38 6.88
C VAL A 250 10.93 -0.81 7.36
N SER A 251 10.47 -1.50 8.40
CA SER A 251 11.18 -2.67 8.96
C SER A 251 11.23 -3.82 7.95
N TYR A 252 10.15 -4.01 7.18
CA TYR A 252 10.12 -5.04 6.15
C TYR A 252 11.05 -4.70 4.98
N ILE A 253 11.06 -3.45 4.52
CA ILE A 253 12.00 -2.99 3.48
C ILE A 253 13.43 -3.12 3.96
N ASP A 254 13.73 -2.74 5.22
CA ASP A 254 15.04 -2.94 5.84
C ASP A 254 15.45 -4.42 5.83
N TYR A 255 14.53 -5.31 6.19
CA TYR A 255 14.75 -6.75 6.13
C TYR A 255 15.11 -7.20 4.71
N ILE A 256 14.31 -6.84 3.70
CA ILE A 256 14.55 -7.22 2.30
C ILE A 256 15.93 -6.75 1.84
N VAL A 257 16.26 -5.48 2.04
CA VAL A 257 17.55 -4.92 1.58
C VAL A 257 18.74 -5.59 2.26
N ARG A 258 18.60 -6.05 3.50
CA ARG A 258 19.69 -6.76 4.19
C ARG A 258 19.85 -8.22 3.75
N HIS A 259 18.77 -8.88 3.32
CA HIS A 259 18.80 -10.31 2.99
C HIS A 259 18.90 -10.58 1.48
N GLU A 260 18.37 -9.68 0.67
CA GLU A 260 18.35 -9.76 -0.78
C GLU A 260 18.96 -8.48 -1.38
N PRO A 261 20.27 -8.27 -1.21
CA PRO A 261 20.92 -7.10 -1.80
C PRO A 261 20.76 -7.16 -3.32
N ALA A 262 20.19 -6.09 -3.90
CA ALA A 262 19.99 -5.90 -5.33
C ALA A 262 21.33 -5.85 -6.10
#